data_48184b61c68d915cdc4d9e1da71fe5ab
#
_entry.id   48184b61c68d915cdc4d9e1da71fe5ab
#
_cell.length_a   1.000
_cell.length_b   1.000
_cell.length_c   1.000
_cell.angle_alpha   90.00
_cell.angle_beta   90.00
_cell.angle_gamma   90.00
#
_symmetry.space_group_name_H-M   'P 1'
#
loop_
_entity.id
_entity.type
_entity.pdbx_description
1 polymer ?
#
loop_
_entity_poly.entity_id
_entity_poly.type
_entity_poly.pdbx_seq_one_letter_code
_entity_poly.pdbx_strand_id
1 'polypeptide(L)'
;MAGLRPRGYRSPAWDFSDNTIDLLLEFGFVYDSSCMGNDVHPYYLRQGDQASPTEPYVFGRPVDLVEVPVTWGLDDFPPFEYIWGQNSGLTSPSDIEEIWRGDFDYAWRHADGGVYALTMHPQVIGRGHRMLMLERLLDHIAGHDGVAFETIGAYVDRWKAANPLERWKAEHPEYAEPGPRGAA
;
A
#
# COMPACT_ATOMS: atom_id res chain seq x y z
N MET A 1 8.53 -16.68 20.62
CA MET A 1 7.49 -15.91 19.94
C MET A 1 7.40 -14.54 20.64
N ALA A 2 7.14 -13.46 19.91
CA ALA A 2 7.24 -12.08 20.43
C ALA A 2 6.21 -11.67 21.50
N GLY A 3 5.28 -12.54 21.91
CA GLY A 3 4.24 -12.23 22.90
C GLY A 3 3.22 -11.17 22.47
N LEU A 4 3.32 -10.64 21.26
CA LEU A 4 2.39 -9.67 20.68
C LEU A 4 1.64 -10.31 19.50
N ARG A 5 0.33 -9.98 19.42
CA ARG A 5 -0.48 -10.37 18.28
C ARG A 5 -0.17 -9.43 17.09
N PRO A 6 0.12 -9.95 15.89
CA PRO A 6 0.27 -9.11 14.70
C PRO A 6 -1.06 -8.42 14.39
N ARG A 7 -0.99 -7.16 13.97
CA ARG A 7 -2.16 -6.33 13.65
C ARG A 7 -2.28 -6.03 12.16
N GLY A 8 -1.21 -6.19 11.43
CA GLY A 8 -1.15 -5.91 10.00
C GLY A 8 -0.56 -7.06 9.22
N TYR A 9 -0.87 -7.09 7.95
CA TYR A 9 -0.42 -8.09 7.00
C TYR A 9 0.15 -7.42 5.76
N ARG A 10 1.06 -8.09 5.11
CA ARG A 10 1.52 -7.81 3.75
C ARG A 10 1.77 -9.15 3.07
N SER A 11 1.07 -9.37 1.95
CA SER A 11 1.21 -10.59 1.21
C SER A 11 2.58 -10.69 0.53
N PRO A 12 3.21 -11.87 0.50
CA PRO A 12 4.40 -12.08 -0.33
C PRO A 12 4.11 -11.72 -1.79
N ALA A 13 5.02 -10.97 -2.42
CA ALA A 13 4.86 -10.43 -3.78
C ALA A 13 3.54 -9.66 -4.00
N TRP A 14 2.90 -9.22 -2.93
CA TRP A 14 1.62 -8.50 -2.93
C TRP A 14 0.47 -9.25 -3.62
N ASP A 15 0.54 -10.56 -3.60
CA ASP A 15 -0.43 -11.44 -4.24
C ASP A 15 -1.55 -11.83 -3.26
N PHE A 16 -2.79 -11.50 -3.60
CA PHE A 16 -3.97 -11.86 -2.85
C PHE A 16 -4.60 -13.14 -3.39
N SER A 17 -4.99 -14.03 -2.48
CA SER A 17 -5.91 -15.12 -2.79
C SER A 17 -7.35 -14.71 -2.52
N ASP A 18 -8.29 -15.46 -3.07
CA ASP A 18 -9.73 -15.24 -2.87
C ASP A 18 -10.13 -15.24 -1.38
N ASN A 19 -9.36 -15.92 -0.54
CA ASN A 19 -9.64 -16.08 0.89
C ASN A 19 -8.84 -15.09 1.78
N THR A 20 -7.96 -14.26 1.21
CA THR A 20 -7.03 -13.44 2.02
C THR A 20 -7.81 -12.49 2.94
N ILE A 21 -8.78 -11.75 2.43
CA ILE A 21 -9.56 -10.79 3.23
C ILE A 21 -10.35 -11.52 4.34
N ASP A 22 -10.98 -12.65 4.02
CA ASP A 22 -11.76 -13.43 4.97
C ASP A 22 -10.89 -13.90 6.15
N LEU A 23 -9.69 -14.42 5.85
CA LEU A 23 -8.73 -14.87 6.86
C LEU A 23 -8.21 -13.68 7.69
N LEU A 24 -7.91 -12.55 7.09
CA LEU A 24 -7.46 -11.37 7.83
C LEU A 24 -8.53 -10.87 8.81
N LEU A 25 -9.79 -10.86 8.41
CA LEU A 25 -10.92 -10.53 9.28
C LEU A 25 -11.11 -11.56 10.39
N GLU A 26 -11.10 -12.84 10.08
CA GLU A 26 -11.22 -13.93 11.03
C GLU A 26 -10.14 -13.87 12.13
N PHE A 27 -8.89 -13.62 11.73
CA PHE A 27 -7.78 -13.48 12.66
C PHE A 27 -7.67 -12.10 13.30
N GLY A 28 -8.57 -11.17 12.97
CA GLY A 28 -8.66 -9.84 13.59
C GLY A 28 -7.48 -8.93 13.26
N PHE A 29 -6.99 -8.99 12.04
CA PHE A 29 -6.08 -7.99 11.51
C PHE A 29 -6.80 -6.65 11.33
N VAL A 30 -6.06 -5.56 11.45
CA VAL A 30 -6.61 -4.19 11.42
C VAL A 30 -6.31 -3.51 10.09
N TYR A 31 -5.21 -3.90 9.46
CA TYR A 31 -4.79 -3.37 8.16
C TYR A 31 -4.08 -4.42 7.31
N ASP A 32 -4.14 -4.20 6.02
CA ASP A 32 -3.30 -4.80 5.00
C ASP A 32 -2.46 -3.73 4.29
N SER A 33 -1.43 -4.14 3.59
CA SER A 33 -0.59 -3.28 2.77
C SER A 33 -0.03 -4.09 1.59
N SER A 34 -0.94 -4.58 0.74
CA SER A 34 -0.61 -5.43 -0.41
C SER A 34 -1.24 -4.96 -1.71
N CYS A 35 -2.26 -4.09 -1.65
CA CYS A 35 -2.98 -3.63 -2.84
C CYS A 35 -2.46 -2.29 -3.33
N MET A 36 -2.61 -2.03 -4.65
CA MET A 36 -2.11 -0.84 -5.33
C MET A 36 -3.22 0.17 -5.67
N GLY A 37 -4.36 0.08 -5.00
CA GLY A 37 -5.47 1.01 -5.22
C GLY A 37 -5.21 2.37 -4.58
N ASN A 38 -5.70 3.43 -5.23
CA ASN A 38 -5.79 4.78 -4.68
C ASN A 38 -4.45 5.48 -4.33
N ASP A 39 -3.36 5.10 -5.01
CA ASP A 39 -2.02 5.69 -4.89
C ASP A 39 -1.51 5.79 -3.44
N VAL A 40 -1.59 6.99 -2.85
CA VAL A 40 -1.10 7.31 -1.49
C VAL A 40 -2.23 7.48 -0.48
N HIS A 41 -3.48 7.24 -0.87
CA HIS A 41 -4.63 7.41 0.00
C HIS A 41 -5.12 6.07 0.52
N PRO A 42 -5.09 5.82 1.85
CA PRO A 42 -5.67 4.63 2.44
C PRO A 42 -7.17 4.54 2.20
N TYR A 43 -7.66 3.31 2.20
CA TYR A 43 -9.09 3.03 2.01
C TYR A 43 -9.49 1.77 2.77
N TYR A 44 -10.79 1.55 2.94
CA TYR A 44 -11.27 0.27 3.45
C TYR A 44 -11.33 -0.77 2.33
N LEU A 45 -10.74 -1.94 2.59
CA LEU A 45 -10.86 -3.08 1.69
C LEU A 45 -12.32 -3.52 1.54
N ARG A 46 -12.62 -4.16 0.43
CA ARG A 46 -13.95 -4.68 0.13
C ARG A 46 -13.92 -6.21 0.10
N GLN A 47 -14.90 -6.82 0.73
CA GLN A 47 -15.13 -8.25 0.67
C GLN A 47 -16.17 -8.57 -0.41
N GLY A 48 -15.88 -9.54 -1.27
CA GLY A 48 -16.79 -10.00 -2.31
C GLY A 48 -16.69 -9.24 -3.63
N ASP A 49 -15.60 -8.54 -3.89
CA ASP A 49 -15.28 -8.02 -5.22
C ASP A 49 -15.29 -9.17 -6.25
N GLN A 50 -15.88 -8.94 -7.42
CA GLN A 50 -15.92 -9.91 -8.51
C GLN A 50 -15.36 -9.29 -9.79
N ALA A 51 -14.24 -9.85 -10.25
CA ALA A 51 -13.65 -9.52 -11.52
C ALA A 51 -14.02 -10.58 -12.57
N SER A 52 -14.36 -10.15 -13.77
CA SER A 52 -14.65 -11.03 -14.90
C SER A 52 -14.01 -10.47 -16.17
N PRO A 53 -13.46 -11.31 -17.06
CA PRO A 53 -12.95 -10.84 -18.35
C PRO A 53 -14.05 -10.35 -19.30
N THR A 54 -15.29 -10.73 -19.07
CA THR A 54 -16.43 -10.51 -19.99
C THR A 54 -17.56 -9.69 -19.39
N GLU A 55 -17.63 -9.59 -18.07
CA GLU A 55 -18.69 -8.88 -17.37
C GLU A 55 -18.13 -7.63 -16.65
N PRO A 56 -18.94 -6.61 -16.40
CA PRO A 56 -18.54 -5.47 -15.57
C PRO A 56 -18.07 -5.91 -14.19
N TYR A 57 -17.08 -5.19 -13.65
CA TYR A 57 -16.61 -5.41 -12.30
C TYR A 57 -17.73 -5.14 -11.30
N VAL A 58 -17.90 -6.05 -10.33
CA VAL A 58 -18.87 -5.89 -9.24
C VAL A 58 -18.11 -5.58 -7.97
N PHE A 59 -18.33 -4.40 -7.40
CA PHE A 59 -17.74 -4.00 -6.13
C PHE A 59 -18.39 -4.75 -4.97
N GLY A 60 -17.55 -5.29 -4.10
CA GLY A 60 -17.96 -5.87 -2.84
C GLY A 60 -18.28 -4.81 -1.77
N ARG A 61 -18.47 -5.26 -0.54
CA ARG A 61 -18.80 -4.39 0.59
C ARG A 61 -17.56 -3.97 1.36
N PRO A 62 -17.39 -2.68 1.69
CA PRO A 62 -16.33 -2.24 2.58
C PRO A 62 -16.39 -2.94 3.94
N VAL A 63 -15.23 -3.41 4.41
CA VAL A 63 -15.05 -4.12 5.68
C VAL A 63 -14.09 -3.38 6.59
N ASP A 64 -14.08 -3.70 7.89
CA ASP A 64 -13.24 -3.03 8.88
C ASP A 64 -11.76 -3.48 8.81
N LEU A 65 -11.18 -3.37 7.62
CA LEU A 65 -9.80 -3.70 7.30
C LEU A 65 -9.25 -2.60 6.38
N VAL A 66 -8.27 -1.85 6.86
CA VAL A 66 -7.70 -0.71 6.12
C VAL A 66 -6.60 -1.20 5.19
N GLU A 67 -6.65 -0.78 3.94
CA GLU A 67 -5.52 -0.90 3.01
C GLU A 67 -4.62 0.32 3.13
N VAL A 68 -3.33 0.06 3.32
CA VAL A 68 -2.25 1.05 3.21
C VAL A 68 -1.53 0.80 1.90
N PRO A 69 -1.81 1.58 0.84
CA PRO A 69 -1.40 1.26 -0.51
C PRO A 69 0.10 1.09 -0.68
N VAL A 70 0.46 0.19 -1.58
CA VAL A 70 1.84 -0.02 -2.06
C VAL A 70 1.89 0.11 -3.58
N THR A 71 3.08 0.24 -4.14
CA THR A 71 3.26 0.25 -5.59
C THR A 71 4.64 -0.31 -5.97
N TRP A 72 4.70 -1.04 -7.07
CA TRP A 72 5.97 -1.52 -7.63
C TRP A 72 6.95 -0.39 -7.96
N GLY A 73 6.45 0.83 -8.21
CA GLY A 73 7.29 2.01 -8.40
C GLY A 73 8.09 2.42 -7.17
N LEU A 74 7.60 2.10 -5.98
CA LEU A 74 8.24 2.37 -4.69
C LEU A 74 8.80 1.11 -4.01
N ASP A 75 9.21 0.14 -4.80
CA ASP A 75 9.87 -1.09 -4.35
C ASP A 75 11.29 -1.17 -4.88
N ASP A 76 12.24 -1.59 -4.06
CA ASP A 76 13.66 -1.67 -4.44
C ASP A 76 14.01 -2.89 -5.29
N PHE A 77 13.13 -3.92 -5.31
CA PHE A 77 13.40 -5.16 -6.01
C PHE A 77 13.39 -5.02 -7.53
N PRO A 78 12.36 -4.42 -8.18
CA PRO A 78 12.35 -4.31 -9.64
C PRO A 78 13.56 -3.56 -10.23
N PRO A 79 13.98 -2.40 -9.69
CA PRO A 79 15.09 -1.65 -10.27
C PRO A 79 16.47 -2.22 -9.91
N PHE A 80 16.63 -2.87 -8.76
CA PHE A 80 17.96 -3.17 -8.24
C PHE A 80 18.32 -4.65 -8.19
N GLU A 81 17.35 -5.56 -8.11
CA GLU A 81 17.66 -6.99 -8.03
C GLU A 81 17.94 -7.55 -9.41
N TYR A 82 19.00 -8.36 -9.49
CA TYR A 82 19.37 -9.03 -10.73
C TYR A 82 19.04 -10.52 -10.63
N ILE A 83 18.13 -10.97 -11.52
CA ILE A 83 17.79 -12.39 -11.64
C ILE A 83 17.96 -12.79 -13.11
N TRP A 84 18.93 -13.65 -13.35
CA TRP A 84 19.23 -14.13 -14.70
C TRP A 84 17.98 -14.64 -15.44
N GLY A 85 17.72 -14.07 -16.61
CA GLY A 85 16.59 -14.44 -17.46
C GLY A 85 15.20 -13.98 -16.96
N GLN A 86 15.11 -13.27 -15.84
CA GLN A 86 13.84 -12.78 -15.28
C GLN A 86 13.83 -11.26 -15.03
N ASN A 87 14.81 -10.75 -14.30
CA ASN A 87 14.89 -9.34 -13.97
C ASN A 87 16.29 -8.80 -14.23
N SER A 88 16.41 -7.79 -15.08
CA SER A 88 17.68 -7.18 -15.43
C SER A 88 18.29 -6.37 -14.28
N GLY A 89 17.48 -5.74 -13.44
CA GLY A 89 17.92 -4.97 -12.29
C GLY A 89 19.08 -4.01 -12.57
N LEU A 90 19.92 -3.77 -11.58
CA LEU A 90 21.17 -2.99 -11.67
C LEU A 90 21.00 -1.57 -12.21
N THR A 91 19.82 -0.98 -12.02
CA THR A 91 19.53 0.42 -12.39
C THR A 91 20.39 1.38 -11.57
N SER A 92 20.70 2.53 -12.13
CA SER A 92 21.42 3.59 -11.42
C SER A 92 20.62 4.08 -10.21
N PRO A 93 21.21 4.13 -8.99
CA PRO A 93 20.53 4.69 -7.82
C PRO A 93 20.06 6.13 -8.00
N SER A 94 20.77 6.95 -8.79
CA SER A 94 20.34 8.33 -9.03
C SER A 94 19.04 8.44 -9.82
N ASP A 95 18.81 7.52 -10.76
CA ASP A 95 17.58 7.50 -11.55
C ASP A 95 16.39 7.08 -10.67
N ILE A 96 16.62 6.13 -9.77
CA ILE A 96 15.60 5.69 -8.81
C ILE A 96 15.35 6.76 -7.73
N GLU A 97 16.40 7.46 -7.28
CA GLU A 97 16.24 8.60 -6.37
C GLU A 97 15.36 9.69 -6.99
N GLU A 98 15.54 10.02 -8.26
CA GLU A 98 14.73 10.99 -8.97
C GLU A 98 13.25 10.59 -9.01
N ILE A 99 12.96 9.32 -9.34
CA ILE A 99 11.59 8.77 -9.35
C ILE A 99 10.97 8.84 -7.95
N TRP A 100 11.65 8.30 -6.95
CA TRP A 100 11.12 8.22 -5.59
C TRP A 100 10.94 9.60 -4.95
N ARG A 101 11.84 10.54 -5.23
CA ARG A 101 11.66 11.95 -4.80
C ARG A 101 10.47 12.60 -5.48
N GLY A 102 10.33 12.39 -6.80
CA GLY A 102 9.22 12.94 -7.56
C GLY A 102 7.87 12.46 -7.05
N ASP A 103 7.74 11.16 -6.77
CA ASP A 103 6.53 10.58 -6.20
C ASP A 103 6.25 11.12 -4.78
N PHE A 104 7.29 11.25 -3.93
CA PHE A 104 7.14 11.86 -2.62
C PHE A 104 6.72 13.33 -2.72
N ASP A 105 7.39 14.13 -3.53
CA ASP A 105 7.10 15.56 -3.71
C ASP A 105 5.67 15.79 -4.24
N TYR A 106 5.20 14.90 -5.12
CA TYR A 106 3.81 14.93 -5.59
C TYR A 106 2.84 14.59 -4.46
N ALA A 107 3.08 13.51 -3.73
CA ALA A 107 2.24 13.10 -2.62
C ALA A 107 2.17 14.19 -1.53
N TRP A 108 3.31 14.78 -1.16
CA TRP A 108 3.37 15.86 -0.18
C TRP A 108 2.55 17.10 -0.58
N ARG A 109 2.52 17.43 -1.88
CA ARG A 109 1.78 18.60 -2.39
C ARG A 109 0.28 18.37 -2.57
N HIS A 110 -0.13 17.13 -2.83
CA HIS A 110 -1.46 16.83 -3.34
C HIS A 110 -2.27 15.83 -2.50
N ALA A 111 -1.65 15.20 -1.50
CA ALA A 111 -2.25 14.16 -0.70
C ALA A 111 -2.19 14.47 0.79
N ASP A 112 -2.98 15.43 1.25
CA ASP A 112 -3.05 15.77 2.68
C ASP A 112 -3.45 14.54 3.52
N GLY A 113 -2.62 14.21 4.51
CA GLY A 113 -2.79 13.00 5.33
C GLY A 113 -2.51 11.69 4.61
N GLY A 114 -1.96 11.71 3.41
CA GLY A 114 -1.58 10.54 2.64
C GLY A 114 -0.43 9.73 3.26
N VAL A 115 -0.15 8.56 2.70
CA VAL A 115 0.93 7.68 3.12
C VAL A 115 1.91 7.45 1.96
N TYR A 116 3.19 7.60 2.24
CA TYR A 116 4.26 7.27 1.30
C TYR A 116 4.98 6.00 1.80
N ALA A 117 4.77 4.88 1.11
CA ALA A 117 5.24 3.57 1.55
C ALA A 117 6.34 3.03 0.62
N LEU A 118 7.61 3.25 1.00
CA LEU A 118 8.73 2.57 0.36
C LEU A 118 8.83 1.13 0.84
N THR A 119 8.93 0.19 -0.10
CA THR A 119 9.20 -1.21 0.19
C THR A 119 10.66 -1.53 -0.11
N MET A 120 11.35 -2.10 0.86
CA MET A 120 12.78 -2.37 0.76
C MET A 120 13.14 -3.75 1.30
N HIS A 121 14.09 -4.40 0.64
CA HIS A 121 14.65 -5.68 1.03
C HIS A 121 16.09 -5.46 1.51
N PRO A 122 16.44 -5.84 2.74
CA PRO A 122 17.78 -5.61 3.29
C PRO A 122 18.92 -6.07 2.38
N GLN A 123 18.75 -7.20 1.71
CA GLN A 123 19.73 -7.74 0.76
C GLN A 123 19.81 -6.94 -0.55
N VAL A 124 18.77 -6.18 -0.90
CA VAL A 124 18.70 -5.38 -2.12
C VAL A 124 19.18 -3.95 -1.83
N ILE A 125 18.48 -3.22 -0.98
CA ILE A 125 18.82 -1.82 -0.66
C ILE A 125 20.14 -1.68 0.09
N GLY A 126 20.56 -2.69 0.87
CA GLY A 126 21.72 -2.66 1.76
C GLY A 126 23.08 -2.66 1.06
N ARG A 127 23.17 -2.21 -0.20
CA ARG A 127 24.43 -2.02 -0.93
C ARG A 127 24.91 -0.58 -0.79
N GLY A 128 26.20 -0.36 -0.55
CA GLY A 128 26.76 0.94 -0.19
C GLY A 128 26.28 2.12 -1.05
N HIS A 129 26.29 1.96 -2.39
CA HIS A 129 25.84 3.01 -3.31
C HIS A 129 24.32 3.28 -3.23
N ARG A 130 23.52 2.27 -2.91
CA ARG A 130 22.07 2.39 -2.69
C ARG A 130 21.78 3.00 -1.32
N MET A 131 22.55 2.66 -0.30
CA MET A 131 22.43 3.27 1.02
C MET A 131 22.74 4.76 0.98
N LEU A 132 23.75 5.21 0.25
CA LEU A 132 24.05 6.64 0.07
C LEU A 132 22.90 7.38 -0.64
N MET A 133 22.22 6.74 -1.56
CA MET A 133 21.01 7.27 -2.19
C MET A 133 19.86 7.37 -1.18
N LEU A 134 19.62 6.29 -0.42
CA LEU A 134 18.54 6.24 0.56
C LEU A 134 18.75 7.31 1.66
N GLU A 135 19.97 7.53 2.13
CA GLU A 135 20.28 8.62 3.08
C GLU A 135 19.83 9.98 2.54
N ARG A 136 20.20 10.32 1.30
CA ARG A 136 19.77 11.58 0.68
C ARG A 136 18.25 11.70 0.51
N LEU A 137 17.60 10.60 0.15
CA LEU A 137 16.14 10.56 0.03
C LEU A 137 15.46 10.79 1.39
N LEU A 138 15.93 10.12 2.42
CA LEU A 138 15.39 10.29 3.78
C LEU A 138 15.62 11.70 4.33
N ASP A 139 16.79 12.29 4.07
CA ASP A 139 17.08 13.68 4.43
C ASP A 139 16.13 14.65 3.70
N HIS A 140 15.88 14.40 2.41
CA HIS A 140 14.92 15.18 1.63
C HIS A 140 13.52 15.09 2.24
N ILE A 141 13.03 13.88 2.49
CA ILE A 141 11.70 13.64 3.06
C ILE A 141 11.57 14.31 4.43
N ALA A 142 12.56 14.12 5.30
CA ALA A 142 12.58 14.68 6.66
C ALA A 142 12.64 16.22 6.67
N GLY A 143 13.12 16.83 5.61
CA GLY A 143 13.17 18.29 5.45
C GLY A 143 11.82 18.96 5.14
N HIS A 144 10.75 18.19 4.97
CA HIS A 144 9.43 18.74 4.65
C HIS A 144 8.54 18.88 5.89
N ASP A 145 7.87 20.01 6.02
CA ASP A 145 6.96 20.27 7.13
C ASP A 145 5.75 19.32 7.10
N GLY A 146 5.33 18.85 8.27
CA GLY A 146 4.17 17.98 8.42
C GLY A 146 4.43 16.50 8.11
N VAL A 147 5.64 16.13 7.73
CA VAL A 147 6.03 14.74 7.51
C VAL A 147 6.36 14.03 8.83
N ALA A 148 5.88 12.80 8.98
CA ALA A 148 6.20 11.95 10.12
C ALA A 148 6.61 10.55 9.66
N PHE A 149 7.68 10.01 10.23
CA PHE A 149 8.03 8.60 10.10
C PHE A 149 7.36 7.84 11.24
N GLU A 150 6.44 6.96 10.91
CA GLU A 150 5.69 6.22 11.93
C GLU A 150 5.45 4.76 11.53
N THR A 151 5.03 3.94 12.47
CA THR A 151 4.63 2.57 12.14
C THR A 151 3.28 2.59 11.42
N ILE A 152 3.07 1.65 10.49
CA ILE A 152 1.77 1.52 9.79
C ILE A 152 0.62 1.36 10.80
N GLY A 153 0.82 0.60 11.89
CA GLY A 153 -0.19 0.44 12.91
C GLY A 153 -0.62 1.75 13.58
N ALA A 154 0.32 2.64 13.93
CA ALA A 154 0.02 3.95 14.52
C ALA A 154 -0.69 4.86 13.52
N TYR A 155 -0.23 4.86 12.28
CA TYR A 155 -0.88 5.60 11.19
C TYR A 155 -2.34 5.15 10.99
N VAL A 156 -2.58 3.84 10.90
CA VAL A 156 -3.93 3.27 10.69
C VAL A 156 -4.87 3.60 11.86
N ASP A 157 -4.38 3.56 13.11
CA ASP A 157 -5.20 3.93 14.27
C ASP A 157 -5.69 5.39 14.16
N ARG A 158 -4.79 6.31 13.77
CA ARG A 158 -5.13 7.72 13.56
C ARG A 158 -6.07 7.89 12.36
N TRP A 159 -5.79 7.22 11.25
CA TRP A 159 -6.61 7.29 10.05
C TRP A 159 -8.03 6.76 10.28
N LYS A 160 -8.19 5.61 10.96
CA LYS A 160 -9.51 5.06 11.31
C LYS A 160 -10.29 5.98 12.25
N ALA A 161 -9.63 6.64 13.20
CA ALA A 161 -10.27 7.61 14.08
C ALA A 161 -10.82 8.82 13.31
N ALA A 162 -10.11 9.27 12.29
CA ALA A 162 -10.53 10.35 11.40
C ALA A 162 -11.56 9.90 10.34
N ASN A 163 -11.57 8.62 9.96
CA ASN A 163 -12.42 8.05 8.92
C ASN A 163 -13.16 6.80 9.42
N PRO A 164 -14.12 6.92 10.37
CA PRO A 164 -14.89 5.77 10.84
C PRO A 164 -15.60 5.06 9.68
N LEU A 165 -15.60 3.72 9.66
CA LEU A 165 -16.11 2.90 8.57
C LEU A 165 -17.52 3.30 8.10
N GLU A 166 -18.43 3.55 9.05
CA GLU A 166 -19.81 3.90 8.68
C GLU A 166 -19.91 5.28 8.02
N ARG A 167 -19.07 6.24 8.42
CA ARG A 167 -18.98 7.53 7.74
C ARG A 167 -18.36 7.36 6.35
N TRP A 168 -17.29 6.58 6.25
CA TRP A 168 -16.63 6.29 4.99
C TRP A 168 -17.59 5.62 3.99
N LYS A 169 -18.40 4.65 4.43
CA LYS A 169 -19.46 4.04 3.60
C LYS A 169 -20.49 5.05 3.10
N ALA A 170 -20.88 6.00 3.96
CA ALA A 170 -21.85 7.04 3.58
C ALA A 170 -21.28 8.03 2.55
N GLU A 171 -19.96 8.27 2.59
CA GLU A 171 -19.24 9.13 1.65
C GLU A 171 -18.91 8.41 0.31
N HIS A 172 -19.01 7.05 0.28
CA HIS A 172 -18.76 6.20 -0.89
C HIS A 172 -19.97 5.31 -1.21
N PRO A 173 -21.11 5.91 -1.60
CA PRO A 173 -22.34 5.16 -1.85
C PRO A 173 -22.24 4.16 -3.01
N GLU A 174 -21.25 4.32 -3.88
CA GLU A 174 -20.94 3.38 -4.97
C GLU A 174 -20.58 1.97 -4.48
N TYR A 175 -20.20 1.83 -3.19
CA TYR A 175 -19.91 0.53 -2.56
C TYR A 175 -21.01 0.08 -1.60
N ALA A 176 -22.12 0.83 -1.47
CA ALA A 176 -23.17 0.54 -0.48
C ALA A 176 -23.97 -0.71 -0.83
N GLU A 177 -24.16 -1.00 -2.12
CA GLU A 177 -24.82 -2.21 -2.61
C GLU A 177 -24.00 -2.85 -3.74
N PRO A 178 -23.86 -4.19 -3.75
CA PRO A 178 -23.34 -4.85 -4.95
C PRO A 178 -24.24 -4.49 -6.11
N GLY A 179 -23.66 -3.97 -7.20
CA GLY A 179 -24.42 -3.66 -8.41
C GLY A 179 -25.34 -4.83 -8.81
N PRO A 180 -26.51 -4.57 -9.41
CA PRO A 180 -27.43 -5.62 -9.81
C PRO A 180 -26.67 -6.61 -10.68
N ARG A 181 -26.67 -7.90 -10.30
CA ARG A 181 -26.25 -8.95 -11.23
C ARG A 181 -27.11 -8.76 -12.47
N GLY A 182 -26.47 -8.40 -13.60
CA GLY A 182 -27.19 -8.34 -14.86
C GLY A 182 -27.98 -9.63 -15.01
N ALA A 183 -29.27 -9.50 -15.13
CA ALA A 183 -30.13 -10.64 -15.47
C ALA A 183 -29.63 -11.18 -16.79
N ALA A 184 -29.07 -12.38 -16.78
CA ALA A 184 -28.74 -13.12 -18.00
C ALA A 184 -29.99 -13.54 -18.76
#